data_1650cca30f56800cff9786fe3ca42d9f
#
_entry.id   1650cca30f56800cff9786fe3ca42d9f
#
_cell.length_a   1.000
_cell.length_b   1.000
_cell.length_c   1.000
_cell.angle_alpha   90.00
_cell.angle_beta   90.00
_cell.angle_gamma   90.00
#
_symmetry.space_group_name_H-M   'P 1'
#
loop_
_entity.id
_entity.type
_entity.pdbx_description
1 polymer ?
#
loop_
_entity_poly.entity_id
_entity_poly.type
_entity_poly.pdbx_seq_one_letter_code
_entity_poly.pdbx_strand_id
1 'polypeptide(L)'
;IGLKQAEQCLLSQVQRTMCDSSTRKFQNFMLCLVPSYQQFPRFCATREALLSKECCPVWEGDGSPCGASLGRGSCQDVKVPDHPDGPQYPFSGLDDREKWPLVFYNRTCQCAGNFMGFSCADCKFGYFGVNCNERRESVRRNILHLSRAEKIRLVSYLNLAKQTISRDYVVATGTYQEMENGSNPMFADVSSYDVFVWMHYYVSRNALLGGPGNVWTNVDFAHWAPAFLPWHRVYLLHWEQEIRKLTGDMSFTIPYWDWRDAKGCDVCTDDLMGDRSPQDPSLLSPGSIFSSWRVLCSRAEDYSNRGVLCDAGEEGPLRRNPGNHNRNLVERLPTSAEVAFTLSLTNYDTGAMDRGANMSFRNTLEGFGDPQTGLGNSSHRGMHAALHVFMNGSMSSVQGSANDPIFILHHAFVDSIYEQWLRRHTPSPSEYPDSDAPIGHNGDYHMVPFLPLHRNREFFISSKDLGYEYSHLLDATVSIAAAVLISKRRYVSKWKNLFALPERQPLIWSSDTEETKHSDYQTTI
;
A
#
# COMPACT_ATOMS: atom_id res chain seq x y z
N ILE A 1 -27.09 0.17 23.09
CA ILE A 1 -26.61 -0.32 24.40
C ILE A 1 -25.74 -1.58 24.21
N GLY A 2 -26.00 -2.43 23.21
CA GLY A 2 -25.28 -3.70 23.03
C GLY A 2 -23.86 -3.60 22.46
N LEU A 3 -23.53 -2.62 21.63
CA LEU A 3 -22.22 -2.49 20.98
C LEU A 3 -21.13 -1.93 21.92
N LYS A 4 -21.45 -0.93 22.74
CA LYS A 4 -20.50 -0.39 23.73
C LYS A 4 -20.09 -1.38 24.83
N GLN A 5 -20.99 -2.31 25.20
CA GLN A 5 -20.65 -3.36 26.15
C GLN A 5 -19.79 -4.47 25.55
N ALA A 6 -19.95 -4.76 24.26
CA ALA A 6 -19.10 -5.72 23.54
C ALA A 6 -17.67 -5.20 23.37
N GLU A 7 -17.49 -3.90 23.11
CA GLU A 7 -16.19 -3.26 23.03
C GLU A 7 -15.41 -3.27 24.35
N GLN A 8 -16.08 -3.00 25.46
CA GLN A 8 -15.43 -3.08 26.78
C GLN A 8 -15.09 -4.53 27.16
N CYS A 9 -15.87 -5.51 26.70
CA CYS A 9 -15.59 -6.91 26.95
C CYS A 9 -14.42 -7.43 26.12
N LEU A 10 -14.28 -7.02 24.85
CA LEU A 10 -13.16 -7.40 23.98
C LEU A 10 -11.85 -6.76 24.44
N LEU A 11 -11.86 -5.49 24.79
CA LEU A 11 -10.68 -4.80 25.36
C LEU A 11 -10.25 -5.44 26.68
N SER A 12 -11.20 -5.88 27.53
CA SER A 12 -10.89 -6.58 28.78
C SER A 12 -10.40 -8.02 28.57
N GLN A 13 -10.82 -8.69 27.49
CA GLN A 13 -10.33 -10.04 27.17
C GLN A 13 -8.92 -10.00 26.55
N VAL A 14 -8.63 -9.04 25.69
CA VAL A 14 -7.27 -8.86 25.14
C VAL A 14 -6.28 -8.50 26.26
N GLN A 15 -6.69 -7.66 27.21
CA GLN A 15 -5.87 -7.35 28.38
C GLN A 15 -5.77 -8.52 29.40
N ARG A 16 -6.75 -9.39 29.51
CA ARG A 16 -6.71 -10.55 30.44
C ARG A 16 -5.94 -11.74 29.90
N THR A 17 -5.87 -11.93 28.60
CA THR A 17 -5.05 -13.01 28.00
C THR A 17 -3.56 -12.75 28.11
N MET A 18 -3.15 -11.54 28.42
CA MET A 18 -1.75 -11.17 28.66
C MET A 18 -1.29 -11.28 30.13
N CYS A 19 -2.16 -11.61 31.08
CA CYS A 19 -1.86 -11.56 32.52
C CYS A 19 -2.20 -12.80 33.34
N ASP A 20 -2.44 -13.97 32.74
CA ASP A 20 -2.74 -15.18 33.54
C ASP A 20 -1.75 -16.31 33.27
N SER A 21 -0.60 -16.24 33.94
CA SER A 21 0.16 -17.40 34.36
C SER A 21 0.81 -17.11 35.73
N SER A 22 0.13 -17.62 36.76
CA SER A 22 0.60 -17.56 38.12
C SER A 22 1.84 -18.44 38.31
N THR A 23 2.98 -17.83 38.60
CA THR A 23 3.94 -18.34 39.58
C THR A 23 4.80 -17.20 40.14
N ARG A 24 4.80 -17.06 41.44
CA ARG A 24 5.58 -16.13 42.22
C ARG A 24 7.08 -16.35 42.05
N LYS A 25 7.77 -15.25 41.93
CA LYS A 25 9.17 -14.89 42.15
C LYS A 25 9.91 -14.55 40.86
N PHE A 26 10.06 -13.30 40.64
CA PHE A 26 11.25 -12.49 40.35
C PHE A 26 10.79 -11.14 39.81
N GLN A 27 11.01 -10.09 40.62
CA GLN A 27 11.02 -8.71 40.13
C GLN A 27 12.11 -8.59 39.05
N ASN A 28 11.68 -8.59 37.82
CA ASN A 28 12.34 -7.91 36.72
C ASN A 28 11.23 -7.53 35.77
N PHE A 29 10.97 -6.25 35.67
CA PHE A 29 10.12 -5.65 34.65
C PHE A 29 10.78 -5.94 33.30
N MET A 30 10.37 -7.03 32.67
CA MET A 30 10.65 -7.25 31.26
C MET A 30 9.61 -6.44 30.49
N LEU A 31 9.94 -5.17 30.23
CA LEU A 31 9.25 -4.40 29.20
C LEU A 31 9.40 -5.18 27.88
N CYS A 32 8.32 -5.73 27.38
CA CYS A 32 8.25 -6.21 26.01
C CYS A 32 8.35 -4.98 25.09
N LEU A 33 9.58 -4.62 24.72
CA LEU A 33 9.87 -3.62 23.73
C LEU A 33 9.65 -4.22 22.35
N VAL A 34 8.65 -3.73 21.63
CA VAL A 34 8.38 -4.08 20.23
C VAL A 34 8.86 -2.91 19.38
N PRO A 35 9.83 -3.09 18.49
CA PRO A 35 10.36 -2.03 17.63
C PRO A 35 9.36 -1.62 16.56
N SER A 36 9.33 -0.37 16.16
CA SER A 36 8.37 0.25 15.26
C SER A 36 9.01 1.07 14.13
N TYR A 37 8.24 1.48 13.14
CA TYR A 37 8.71 2.15 11.92
C TYR A 37 7.89 3.38 11.50
N GLN A 38 8.54 4.36 11.10
CA GLN A 38 8.55 5.33 10.00
C GLN A 38 7.91 6.69 10.21
N GLN A 39 8.70 7.61 10.02
CA GLN A 39 8.83 9.01 9.62
C GLN A 39 10.19 9.48 10.12
N PHE A 40 10.31 10.67 10.68
CA PHE A 40 11.55 10.99 11.37
C PHE A 40 11.65 10.11 12.61
N PRO A 41 12.61 9.18 12.70
CA PRO A 41 12.78 8.43 13.94
C PRO A 41 12.95 9.41 15.09
N ARG A 42 12.20 9.23 16.16
CA ARG A 42 12.24 10.12 17.32
C ARG A 42 13.66 10.34 17.83
N PHE A 43 14.48 9.30 17.77
CA PHE A 43 15.91 9.37 18.12
C PHE A 43 16.72 10.28 17.20
N CYS A 44 16.28 10.50 15.98
CA CYS A 44 16.94 11.35 14.99
C CYS A 44 16.34 12.74 14.89
N ALA A 45 15.20 13.00 15.54
CA ALA A 45 14.52 14.29 15.56
C ALA A 45 15.04 15.21 16.68
N THR A 46 16.25 14.99 17.16
CA THR A 46 16.91 15.81 18.18
C THR A 46 17.83 16.84 17.55
N ARG A 47 18.11 17.90 18.29
CA ARG A 47 19.04 18.94 17.86
C ARG A 47 20.42 18.38 17.50
N GLU A 48 20.92 17.45 18.32
CA GLU A 48 22.21 16.82 18.13
C GLU A 48 22.27 16.00 16.82
N ALA A 49 21.25 15.21 16.55
CA ALA A 49 21.14 14.40 15.33
C ALA A 49 21.04 15.28 14.08
N LEU A 50 20.23 16.35 14.14
CA LEU A 50 20.06 17.29 13.03
C LEU A 50 21.32 18.09 12.74
N LEU A 51 22.02 18.58 13.76
CA LEU A 51 23.27 19.34 13.60
C LEU A 51 24.42 18.46 13.11
N SER A 52 24.51 17.23 13.62
CA SER A 52 25.53 16.26 13.14
C SER A 52 25.16 15.63 11.79
N LYS A 53 23.91 15.75 11.38
CA LYS A 53 23.32 15.06 10.20
C LYS A 53 23.48 13.53 10.26
N GLU A 54 23.45 12.97 11.47
CA GLU A 54 23.58 11.53 11.69
C GLU A 54 22.30 10.95 12.29
N CYS A 55 21.74 9.92 11.64
CA CYS A 55 20.63 9.13 12.14
C CYS A 55 21.04 7.64 12.21
N CYS A 56 21.80 7.32 13.28
CA CYS A 56 22.29 5.97 13.55
C CYS A 56 21.92 5.53 14.97
N PRO A 57 20.63 5.30 15.26
CA PRO A 57 20.19 4.93 16.60
C PRO A 57 20.79 3.61 17.07
N VAL A 58 20.96 3.52 18.38
CA VAL A 58 21.37 2.28 19.05
C VAL A 58 20.24 1.27 18.95
N TRP A 59 20.58 0.04 18.58
CA TRP A 59 19.65 -1.07 18.71
C TRP A 59 19.71 -1.62 20.14
N GLU A 60 18.56 -1.67 20.80
CA GLU A 60 18.48 -2.08 22.21
C GLU A 60 18.91 -3.54 22.46
N GLY A 61 18.83 -4.39 21.42
CA GLY A 61 19.17 -5.82 21.55
C GLY A 61 20.65 -6.11 21.80
N ASP A 62 21.56 -5.18 21.40
CA ASP A 62 23.00 -5.33 21.63
C ASP A 62 23.69 -4.07 22.17
N GLY A 63 22.94 -2.97 22.30
CA GLY A 63 23.44 -1.69 22.79
C GLY A 63 24.41 -0.96 21.85
N SER A 64 24.49 -1.37 20.57
CA SER A 64 25.37 -0.74 19.57
C SER A 64 24.58 0.03 18.51
N PRO A 65 25.15 1.10 17.90
CA PRO A 65 24.51 1.77 16.78
C PRO A 65 24.22 0.80 15.63
N CYS A 66 22.98 0.82 15.12
CA CYS A 66 22.54 -0.04 14.03
C CYS A 66 22.66 -1.56 14.30
N GLY A 67 22.83 -1.99 15.56
CA GLY A 67 23.07 -3.40 15.89
C GLY A 67 24.40 -3.94 15.37
N ALA A 68 25.42 -3.10 15.30
CA ALA A 68 26.71 -3.40 14.67
C ALA A 68 27.44 -4.55 15.38
N SER A 69 27.30 -4.67 16.71
CA SER A 69 27.98 -5.75 17.49
C SER A 69 27.47 -7.14 17.14
N LEU A 70 26.20 -7.28 16.68
CA LEU A 70 25.64 -8.53 16.19
C LEU A 70 25.53 -8.58 14.65
N GLY A 71 26.21 -7.67 13.94
CA GLY A 71 26.28 -7.68 12.48
C GLY A 71 24.96 -7.35 11.78
N ARG A 72 24.02 -6.66 12.45
CA ARG A 72 22.74 -6.29 11.84
C ARG A 72 22.87 -5.14 10.85
N GLY A 73 23.83 -4.25 11.04
CA GLY A 73 24.11 -3.13 10.15
C GLY A 73 25.23 -2.26 10.68
N SER A 74 25.46 -1.12 10.02
CA SER A 74 26.46 -0.14 10.47
C SER A 74 26.04 1.27 10.04
N CYS A 75 26.52 2.27 10.77
CA CYS A 75 26.33 3.68 10.45
C CYS A 75 27.24 4.05 9.28
N GLN A 76 26.67 4.46 8.14
CA GLN A 76 27.41 4.74 6.91
C GLN A 76 26.92 6.01 6.24
N ASP A 77 27.77 6.61 5.40
CA ASP A 77 27.40 7.74 4.58
C ASP A 77 26.32 7.36 3.55
N VAL A 78 25.32 8.22 3.41
CA VAL A 78 24.27 8.06 2.41
C VAL A 78 24.82 8.47 1.06
N LYS A 79 24.69 7.59 0.08
CA LYS A 79 25.05 7.85 -1.31
C LYS A 79 23.79 8.18 -2.09
N VAL A 80 23.74 9.37 -2.69
CA VAL A 80 22.73 9.77 -3.66
C VAL A 80 23.36 9.84 -5.04
N PRO A 81 22.59 9.64 -6.12
CA PRO A 81 23.09 9.82 -7.47
C PRO A 81 23.56 11.26 -7.71
N ASP A 82 24.68 11.41 -8.41
CA ASP A 82 25.20 12.74 -8.84
C ASP A 82 24.46 13.30 -10.06
N HIS A 83 23.48 12.57 -10.60
CA HIS A 83 22.76 12.95 -11.81
C HIS A 83 21.84 14.15 -11.58
N PRO A 84 21.75 15.04 -12.57
CA PRO A 84 20.77 16.10 -12.51
C PRO A 84 19.38 15.48 -12.41
N ASP A 85 18.64 15.98 -11.53
CA ASP A 85 17.24 15.82 -11.44
C ASP A 85 16.63 16.25 -12.77
N GLY A 86 15.68 15.49 -13.27
CA GLY A 86 15.16 15.62 -14.63
C GLY A 86 14.90 17.05 -15.11
N PRO A 87 14.82 17.26 -16.41
CA PRO A 87 14.92 18.57 -17.07
C PRO A 87 13.77 19.53 -16.75
N GLN A 88 12.79 19.10 -15.98
CA GLN A 88 11.52 19.82 -15.80
C GLN A 88 11.42 20.55 -14.45
N TYR A 89 12.44 20.46 -13.62
CA TYR A 89 12.42 21.05 -12.28
C TYR A 89 13.54 22.09 -12.12
N PRO A 90 13.19 23.33 -11.79
CA PRO A 90 14.20 24.31 -11.42
C PRO A 90 14.73 23.98 -10.03
N PHE A 91 15.86 23.30 -9.95
CA PHE A 91 16.52 22.97 -8.71
C PHE A 91 16.86 24.23 -7.91
N SER A 92 16.26 24.38 -6.73
CA SER A 92 16.44 25.55 -5.88
C SER A 92 17.34 25.29 -4.68
N GLY A 93 17.50 24.03 -4.28
CA GLY A 93 18.17 23.64 -3.04
C GLY A 93 17.37 23.99 -1.77
N LEU A 94 16.10 24.36 -1.91
CA LEU A 94 15.25 24.80 -0.82
C LEU A 94 14.20 23.76 -0.40
N ASP A 95 13.86 22.83 -1.31
CA ASP A 95 12.92 21.77 -0.98
C ASP A 95 13.63 20.62 -0.26
N ASP A 96 13.20 20.32 0.95
CA ASP A 96 13.79 19.29 1.81
C ASP A 96 13.75 17.87 1.22
N ARG A 97 12.94 17.66 0.17
CA ARG A 97 12.82 16.39 -0.54
C ARG A 97 13.92 16.19 -1.59
N GLU A 98 14.54 17.29 -2.03
CA GLU A 98 15.66 17.24 -2.97
C GLU A 98 16.83 16.47 -2.34
N LYS A 99 17.37 15.49 -3.08
CA LYS A 99 18.49 14.64 -2.60
C LYS A 99 18.21 13.97 -1.24
N TRP A 100 16.98 13.57 -1.01
CA TRP A 100 16.60 12.85 0.21
C TRP A 100 17.57 11.71 0.55
N PRO A 101 18.00 11.55 1.81
CA PRO A 101 17.68 12.34 3.00
C PRO A 101 18.75 13.41 3.34
N LEU A 102 19.66 13.78 2.45
CA LEU A 102 20.89 14.56 2.73
C LEU A 102 20.63 15.93 3.39
N VAL A 103 19.45 16.50 3.20
CA VAL A 103 19.09 17.74 3.89
C VAL A 103 19.10 17.53 5.40
N PHE A 104 18.51 16.41 5.88
CA PHE A 104 18.44 16.08 7.29
C PHE A 104 19.61 15.21 7.76
N TYR A 105 19.96 14.16 6.99
CA TYR A 105 20.94 13.16 7.41
C TYR A 105 21.84 12.74 6.25
N ASN A 106 23.15 12.91 6.43
CA ASN A 106 24.15 12.41 5.50
C ASN A 106 24.72 11.03 5.94
N ARG A 107 24.41 10.57 7.16
CA ARG A 107 24.75 9.24 7.67
C ARG A 107 23.53 8.58 8.30
N THR A 108 23.30 7.33 7.91
CA THR A 108 22.17 6.51 8.42
C THR A 108 22.61 5.07 8.64
N CYS A 109 21.79 4.30 9.35
CA CYS A 109 22.00 2.85 9.45
C CYS A 109 21.81 2.19 8.06
N GLN A 110 22.85 1.52 7.59
CA GLN A 110 22.81 0.61 6.45
C GLN A 110 22.73 -0.82 6.98
N CYS A 111 21.59 -1.47 6.78
CA CYS A 111 21.32 -2.78 7.37
C CYS A 111 21.86 -3.92 6.51
N ALA A 112 22.42 -4.95 7.17
CA ALA A 112 22.99 -6.12 6.52
C ALA A 112 21.95 -7.24 6.34
N GLY A 113 22.16 -8.11 5.36
CA GLY A 113 21.33 -9.31 5.16
C GLY A 113 19.86 -8.98 5.00
N ASN A 114 19.01 -9.63 5.80
CA ASN A 114 17.57 -9.43 5.80
C ASN A 114 17.08 -8.48 6.91
N PHE A 115 17.98 -7.76 7.55
CA PHE A 115 17.61 -6.73 8.52
C PHE A 115 17.20 -5.44 7.82
N MET A 116 16.34 -4.65 8.47
CA MET A 116 15.79 -3.38 8.00
C MET A 116 15.45 -2.48 9.19
N GLY A 117 15.02 -1.27 8.91
CA GLY A 117 14.62 -0.28 9.92
C GLY A 117 15.71 0.76 10.20
N PHE A 118 15.31 1.85 10.83
CA PHE A 118 16.21 2.96 11.13
C PHE A 118 17.36 2.61 12.09
N SER A 119 17.20 1.54 12.86
CA SER A 119 18.22 0.97 13.76
C SER A 119 18.59 -0.46 13.41
N CYS A 120 18.17 -0.98 12.24
CA CYS A 120 18.29 -2.38 11.81
C CYS A 120 17.63 -3.39 12.78
N ALA A 121 16.62 -2.94 13.51
CA ALA A 121 15.88 -3.76 14.48
C ALA A 121 14.94 -4.77 13.82
N ASP A 122 14.57 -4.56 12.58
CA ASP A 122 13.48 -5.22 11.89
C ASP A 122 13.92 -6.11 10.76
N CYS A 123 12.97 -6.83 10.19
CA CYS A 123 13.19 -7.69 9.05
C CYS A 123 12.70 -7.05 7.75
N LYS A 124 13.43 -7.27 6.66
CA LYS A 124 12.96 -6.95 5.31
C LYS A 124 11.60 -7.60 5.06
N PHE A 125 10.85 -7.04 4.15
CA PHE A 125 9.52 -7.53 3.79
C PHE A 125 9.54 -9.02 3.45
N GLY A 126 8.59 -9.79 3.99
CA GLY A 126 8.50 -11.23 3.82
C GLY A 126 9.45 -12.06 4.71
N TYR A 127 10.30 -11.43 5.50
CA TYR A 127 11.15 -12.11 6.47
C TYR A 127 10.65 -11.89 7.90
N PHE A 128 10.88 -12.89 8.77
CA PHE A 128 10.37 -12.92 10.13
C PHE A 128 11.39 -13.60 11.06
N GLY A 129 11.08 -13.55 12.36
CA GLY A 129 11.93 -14.11 13.41
C GLY A 129 13.03 -13.15 13.86
N VAL A 130 13.67 -13.47 14.99
CA VAL A 130 14.69 -12.61 15.63
C VAL A 130 15.88 -12.35 14.71
N ASN A 131 16.23 -13.33 13.88
CA ASN A 131 17.38 -13.28 12.96
C ASN A 131 16.95 -12.98 11.50
N CYS A 132 15.69 -12.68 11.26
CA CYS A 132 15.14 -12.39 9.93
C CYS A 132 15.46 -13.47 8.88
N ASN A 133 15.41 -14.74 9.28
CA ASN A 133 15.74 -15.89 8.44
C ASN A 133 14.52 -16.77 8.09
N GLU A 134 13.35 -16.46 8.65
CA GLU A 134 12.12 -17.17 8.35
C GLU A 134 11.40 -16.48 7.21
N ARG A 135 11.25 -17.15 6.06
CA ARG A 135 10.45 -16.64 4.95
C ARG A 135 8.99 -17.03 5.13
N ARG A 136 8.08 -16.06 5.01
CA ARG A 136 6.63 -16.29 5.05
C ARG A 136 5.96 -15.51 3.94
N GLU A 137 4.97 -16.11 3.31
CA GLU A 137 4.11 -15.46 2.34
C GLU A 137 2.76 -15.12 2.96
N SER A 138 2.30 -13.92 2.71
CA SER A 138 1.01 -13.39 3.15
C SER A 138 0.08 -13.27 1.95
N VAL A 139 -1.25 -13.39 2.15
CA VAL A 139 -2.21 -13.25 1.05
C VAL A 139 -3.16 -12.10 1.34
N ARG A 140 -3.08 -11.05 0.52
CA ARG A 140 -4.04 -9.95 0.50
C ARG A 140 -5.33 -10.42 -0.15
N ARG A 141 -6.46 -10.26 0.54
CA ARG A 141 -7.76 -10.78 0.13
C ARG A 141 -8.72 -9.64 -0.22
N ASN A 142 -9.68 -9.91 -1.11
CA ASN A 142 -10.75 -8.95 -1.36
C ASN A 142 -11.56 -8.73 -0.07
N ILE A 143 -11.71 -7.47 0.32
CA ILE A 143 -12.42 -7.08 1.54
C ILE A 143 -13.88 -7.55 1.57
N LEU A 144 -14.52 -7.64 0.40
CA LEU A 144 -15.89 -8.13 0.28
C LEU A 144 -16.01 -9.63 0.63
N HIS A 145 -14.91 -10.38 0.46
CA HIS A 145 -14.84 -11.82 0.76
C HIS A 145 -14.36 -12.13 2.19
N LEU A 146 -14.02 -11.12 2.97
CA LEU A 146 -13.67 -11.30 4.37
C LEU A 146 -14.91 -11.67 5.20
N SER A 147 -14.72 -12.54 6.19
CA SER A 147 -15.74 -12.84 7.19
C SER A 147 -16.07 -11.58 8.02
N ARG A 148 -17.22 -11.57 8.67
CA ARG A 148 -17.60 -10.48 9.56
C ARG A 148 -16.57 -10.25 10.68
N ALA A 149 -15.99 -11.31 11.24
CA ALA A 149 -14.97 -11.21 12.28
C ALA A 149 -13.69 -10.54 11.75
N GLU A 150 -13.26 -10.87 10.54
CA GLU A 150 -12.10 -10.25 9.90
C GLU A 150 -12.34 -8.77 9.58
N LYS A 151 -13.55 -8.41 9.13
CA LYS A 151 -13.94 -7.00 8.89
C LYS A 151 -13.92 -6.19 10.18
N ILE A 152 -14.51 -6.72 11.26
CA ILE A 152 -14.48 -6.08 12.58
C ILE A 152 -13.03 -5.91 13.06
N ARG A 153 -12.19 -6.92 12.92
CA ARG A 153 -10.77 -6.87 13.28
C ARG A 153 -10.04 -5.78 12.53
N LEU A 154 -10.23 -5.68 11.20
CA LEU A 154 -9.66 -4.62 10.38
C LEU A 154 -10.05 -3.23 10.89
N VAL A 155 -11.35 -2.97 11.06
CA VAL A 155 -11.87 -1.69 11.56
C VAL A 155 -11.29 -1.37 12.95
N SER A 156 -11.21 -2.37 13.84
CA SER A 156 -10.63 -2.19 15.18
C SER A 156 -9.14 -1.84 15.12
N TYR A 157 -8.38 -2.47 14.22
CA TYR A 157 -6.95 -2.20 14.05
C TYR A 157 -6.69 -0.80 13.48
N LEU A 158 -7.48 -0.37 12.48
CA LEU A 158 -7.43 0.98 11.94
C LEU A 158 -7.70 2.02 13.03
N ASN A 159 -8.76 1.80 13.83
CA ASN A 159 -9.10 2.71 14.91
C ASN A 159 -8.07 2.71 16.04
N LEU A 160 -7.48 1.55 16.36
CA LEU A 160 -6.38 1.47 17.32
C LEU A 160 -5.17 2.29 16.83
N ALA A 161 -4.82 2.18 15.57
CA ALA A 161 -3.73 2.96 14.99
C ALA A 161 -4.01 4.47 15.04
N LYS A 162 -5.25 4.90 14.81
CA LYS A 162 -5.67 6.30 14.90
C LYS A 162 -5.66 6.86 16.32
N GLN A 163 -5.84 6.01 17.32
CA GLN A 163 -5.88 6.42 18.73
C GLN A 163 -4.55 6.24 19.46
N THR A 164 -3.58 5.55 18.86
CA THR A 164 -2.29 5.28 19.50
C THR A 164 -1.22 6.20 18.96
N ILE A 165 -0.63 7.02 19.81
CA ILE A 165 0.51 7.87 19.45
C ILE A 165 1.68 6.99 19.02
N SER A 166 2.32 7.33 17.92
CA SER A 166 3.50 6.65 17.43
C SER A 166 4.65 6.78 18.44
N ARG A 167 5.22 5.63 18.84
CA ARG A 167 6.31 5.59 19.82
C ARG A 167 7.65 6.02 19.23
N ASP A 168 7.88 5.64 18.00
CA ASP A 168 9.19 5.74 17.37
C ASP A 168 9.31 6.91 16.41
N TYR A 169 8.16 7.48 16.01
CA TYR A 169 8.13 8.52 15.00
C TYR A 169 7.44 9.78 15.46
N VAL A 170 7.99 10.87 14.94
CA VAL A 170 7.43 12.20 14.97
C VAL A 170 7.34 12.74 13.55
N VAL A 171 6.48 13.68 13.30
CA VAL A 171 6.36 14.34 12.00
C VAL A 171 6.96 15.73 12.07
N ALA A 172 7.66 16.15 11.00
CA ALA A 172 8.18 17.49 10.91
C ALA A 172 7.04 18.50 10.71
N THR A 173 7.07 19.60 11.46
CA THR A 173 6.11 20.70 11.37
C THR A 173 6.75 21.98 10.82
N GLY A 174 8.01 21.90 10.42
CA GLY A 174 8.78 22.95 9.74
C GLY A 174 9.81 22.33 8.81
N THR A 175 10.21 23.06 7.80
CA THR A 175 11.32 22.69 6.90
C THR A 175 12.65 22.74 7.65
N TYR A 176 13.66 22.08 7.13
CA TYR A 176 15.00 22.10 7.73
C TYR A 176 15.54 23.54 7.86
N GLN A 177 15.18 24.43 6.94
CA GLN A 177 15.52 25.84 7.01
C GLN A 177 14.79 26.57 8.13
N GLU A 178 13.49 26.30 8.32
CA GLU A 178 12.70 26.84 9.45
C GLU A 178 13.20 26.32 10.80
N MET A 179 13.75 25.12 10.83
CA MET A 179 14.46 24.56 11.99
C MET A 179 15.84 25.19 12.21
N GLU A 180 16.15 26.34 11.57
CA GLU A 180 17.45 27.01 11.68
C GLU A 180 18.62 26.05 11.38
N ASN A 181 18.50 25.27 10.31
CA ASN A 181 19.45 24.23 9.94
C ASN A 181 19.73 23.21 11.05
N GLY A 182 18.69 22.86 11.78
CA GLY A 182 18.71 21.82 12.82
C GLY A 182 18.95 22.33 14.24
N SER A 183 19.19 23.64 14.44
CA SER A 183 19.39 24.21 15.79
C SER A 183 18.11 24.33 16.60
N ASN A 184 16.95 24.39 15.92
CA ASN A 184 15.62 24.52 16.52
C ASN A 184 14.67 23.44 15.97
N PRO A 185 14.72 22.17 16.44
CA PRO A 185 13.88 21.10 15.95
C PRO A 185 12.39 21.43 16.04
N MET A 186 11.65 21.23 14.95
CA MET A 186 10.21 21.44 14.86
C MET A 186 9.53 20.12 14.49
N PHE A 187 9.09 19.37 15.49
CA PHE A 187 8.42 18.07 15.33
C PHE A 187 7.21 17.96 16.23
N ALA A 188 6.22 17.18 15.81
CA ALA A 188 5.02 16.89 16.57
C ALA A 188 4.77 15.38 16.70
N ASP A 189 4.17 15.01 17.83
CA ASP A 189 3.61 13.68 18.04
C ASP A 189 2.30 13.53 17.28
N VAL A 190 2.14 12.42 16.58
CA VAL A 190 0.90 12.04 15.90
C VAL A 190 0.58 10.58 16.15
N SER A 191 -0.63 10.16 15.83
CA SER A 191 -1.00 8.74 15.92
C SER A 191 -0.24 7.89 14.89
N SER A 192 -0.13 6.58 15.14
CA SER A 192 0.46 5.64 14.18
C SER A 192 -0.23 5.70 12.80
N TYR A 193 -1.53 5.97 12.76
CA TYR A 193 -2.25 6.20 11.50
C TYR A 193 -1.83 7.52 10.84
N ASP A 194 -1.75 8.57 11.60
CA ASP A 194 -1.49 9.93 11.09
C ASP A 194 -0.04 10.13 10.63
N VAL A 195 0.88 9.29 11.10
CA VAL A 195 2.22 9.19 10.51
C VAL A 195 2.13 8.93 9.00
N PHE A 196 1.30 7.98 8.58
CA PHE A 196 1.11 7.66 7.14
C PHE A 196 0.34 8.74 6.39
N VAL A 197 -0.61 9.41 7.04
CA VAL A 197 -1.27 10.58 6.46
C VAL A 197 -0.25 11.67 6.15
N TRP A 198 0.61 11.98 7.10
CA TRP A 198 1.66 12.98 6.93
C TRP A 198 2.67 12.57 5.85
N MET A 199 3.04 11.28 5.74
CA MET A 199 3.94 10.79 4.67
C MET A 199 3.40 11.12 3.28
N HIS A 200 2.15 10.76 3.06
CA HIS A 200 1.49 10.99 1.77
C HIS A 200 1.35 12.48 1.45
N TYR A 201 1.03 13.28 2.47
CA TYR A 201 1.04 14.73 2.39
C TYR A 201 2.43 15.28 2.05
N TYR A 202 3.45 14.88 2.81
CA TYR A 202 4.81 15.42 2.65
C TYR A 202 5.41 15.16 1.28
N VAL A 203 5.21 13.97 0.76
CA VAL A 203 5.71 13.60 -0.58
C VAL A 203 5.00 14.35 -1.69
N SER A 204 3.71 14.66 -1.52
CA SER A 204 2.84 15.27 -2.54
C SER A 204 2.61 16.78 -2.37
N ARG A 205 3.18 17.39 -1.33
CA ARG A 205 3.06 18.84 -1.12
C ARG A 205 3.72 19.64 -2.25
N ASN A 206 3.26 20.85 -2.45
CA ASN A 206 3.89 21.76 -3.41
C ASN A 206 5.36 22.03 -3.06
N ALA A 207 6.19 22.27 -4.06
CA ALA A 207 7.59 22.60 -3.86
C ALA A 207 7.76 24.11 -3.63
N LEU A 208 8.59 24.48 -2.66
CA LEU A 208 8.95 25.87 -2.38
C LEU A 208 10.22 26.25 -3.15
N LEU A 209 10.12 27.21 -4.07
CA LEU A 209 11.23 27.63 -4.96
C LEU A 209 11.98 28.88 -4.50
N GLY A 210 11.79 29.32 -3.29
CA GLY A 210 12.51 30.49 -2.75
C GLY A 210 11.61 31.68 -2.41
N GLY A 211 11.06 31.65 -1.23
CA GLY A 211 10.28 32.73 -0.65
C GLY A 211 8.77 32.65 -0.92
N PRO A 212 8.01 33.48 -0.20
CA PRO A 212 6.56 33.49 -0.27
C PRO A 212 6.05 33.70 -1.69
N GLY A 213 5.05 32.92 -2.10
CA GLY A 213 4.41 33.00 -3.41
C GLY A 213 5.19 32.37 -4.57
N ASN A 214 6.42 31.91 -4.36
CA ASN A 214 7.22 31.23 -5.38
C ASN A 214 7.10 29.71 -5.23
N VAL A 215 5.94 29.16 -5.61
CA VAL A 215 5.54 27.78 -5.40
C VAL A 215 5.43 27.04 -6.74
N TRP A 216 5.96 25.83 -6.78
CA TRP A 216 5.84 24.92 -7.92
C TRP A 216 4.85 23.80 -7.60
N THR A 217 3.72 23.78 -8.30
CA THR A 217 2.61 22.86 -8.03
C THR A 217 2.64 21.55 -8.82
N ASN A 218 3.63 21.39 -9.71
CA ASN A 218 3.75 20.23 -10.61
C ASN A 218 4.88 19.28 -10.21
N VAL A 219 5.45 19.43 -9.02
CA VAL A 219 6.46 18.52 -8.48
C VAL A 219 5.84 17.68 -7.38
N ASP A 220 5.94 16.37 -7.55
CA ASP A 220 5.49 15.38 -6.60
C ASP A 220 6.51 14.23 -6.65
N PHE A 221 6.84 13.64 -5.52
CA PHE A 221 7.85 12.60 -5.43
C PHE A 221 7.25 11.18 -5.38
N ALA A 222 5.91 11.09 -5.45
CA ALA A 222 5.17 9.83 -5.44
C ALA A 222 4.07 9.73 -6.52
N HIS A 223 3.73 10.84 -7.19
CA HIS A 223 2.64 10.90 -8.16
C HIS A 223 3.10 11.47 -9.49
N TRP A 224 2.26 11.28 -10.53
CA TRP A 224 2.37 11.86 -11.87
C TRP A 224 3.57 11.40 -12.69
N ALA A 225 4.38 10.47 -12.17
CA ALA A 225 5.61 10.02 -12.76
C ALA A 225 6.00 8.59 -12.28
N PRO A 226 7.09 8.00 -12.75
CA PRO A 226 7.41 6.57 -12.57
C PRO A 226 7.36 6.03 -11.14
N ALA A 227 7.66 6.82 -10.11
CA ALA A 227 7.64 6.34 -8.72
C ALA A 227 6.25 6.01 -8.18
N PHE A 228 5.16 6.38 -8.87
CA PHE A 228 3.80 6.19 -8.38
C PHE A 228 3.55 4.77 -7.85
N LEU A 229 3.81 3.75 -8.66
CA LEU A 229 3.50 2.37 -8.28
C LEU A 229 4.47 1.80 -7.22
N PRO A 230 5.79 1.89 -7.36
CA PRO A 230 6.70 1.37 -6.35
C PRO A 230 6.61 2.13 -5.02
N TRP A 231 6.36 3.44 -5.01
CA TRP A 231 6.22 4.22 -3.78
C TRP A 231 4.99 3.77 -2.97
N HIS A 232 3.82 3.65 -3.61
CA HIS A 232 2.60 3.20 -2.94
C HIS A 232 2.69 1.74 -2.49
N ARG A 233 3.42 0.89 -3.22
CA ARG A 233 3.74 -0.49 -2.78
C ARG A 233 4.51 -0.50 -1.47
N VAL A 234 5.56 0.31 -1.37
CA VAL A 234 6.36 0.46 -0.14
C VAL A 234 5.51 1.01 1.00
N TYR A 235 4.71 2.03 0.73
CA TYR A 235 3.79 2.63 1.68
C TYR A 235 2.85 1.58 2.31
N LEU A 236 2.23 0.73 1.51
CA LEU A 236 1.36 -0.35 1.99
C LEU A 236 2.12 -1.40 2.80
N LEU A 237 3.33 -1.76 2.41
CA LEU A 237 4.16 -2.73 3.13
C LEU A 237 4.53 -2.23 4.53
N HIS A 238 4.90 -0.97 4.64
CA HIS A 238 5.18 -0.36 5.94
C HIS A 238 3.91 -0.25 6.79
N TRP A 239 2.78 0.06 6.17
CA TRP A 239 1.49 0.11 6.83
C TRP A 239 1.12 -1.26 7.46
N GLU A 240 1.30 -2.35 6.71
CA GLU A 240 1.11 -3.72 7.23
C GLU A 240 2.04 -4.02 8.41
N GLN A 241 3.32 -3.63 8.31
CA GLN A 241 4.27 -3.84 9.40
C GLN A 241 3.88 -3.06 10.66
N GLU A 242 3.49 -1.80 10.53
CA GLU A 242 3.07 -0.98 11.66
C GLU A 242 1.87 -1.61 12.39
N ILE A 243 0.85 -2.05 11.65
CA ILE A 243 -0.30 -2.73 12.26
C ILE A 243 0.11 -4.05 12.94
N ARG A 244 0.97 -4.85 12.32
CA ARG A 244 1.48 -6.09 12.93
C ARG A 244 2.18 -5.83 14.25
N LYS A 245 2.97 -4.77 14.32
CA LYS A 245 3.67 -4.35 15.55
C LYS A 245 2.73 -3.84 16.61
N LEU A 246 1.84 -2.94 16.23
CA LEU A 246 0.89 -2.32 17.14
C LEU A 246 -0.05 -3.35 17.78
N THR A 247 -0.44 -4.38 17.03
CA THR A 247 -1.44 -5.37 17.44
C THR A 247 -0.85 -6.70 17.90
N GLY A 248 0.41 -6.99 17.55
CA GLY A 248 1.02 -8.31 17.70
C GLY A 248 0.49 -9.37 16.72
N ASP A 249 -0.45 -9.00 15.84
CA ASP A 249 -1.00 -9.93 14.83
C ASP A 249 -0.08 -10.00 13.61
N MET A 250 0.91 -10.88 13.66
CA MET A 250 1.86 -11.09 12.57
C MET A 250 1.23 -11.70 11.30
N SER A 251 -0.04 -12.11 11.35
CA SER A 251 -0.80 -12.60 10.20
C SER A 251 -1.59 -11.53 9.47
N PHE A 252 -1.63 -10.31 10.01
CA PHE A 252 -2.37 -9.20 9.41
C PHE A 252 -1.86 -8.87 8.01
N THR A 253 -2.80 -8.68 7.08
CA THR A 253 -2.56 -8.14 5.73
C THR A 253 -3.61 -7.09 5.40
N ILE A 254 -3.24 -6.07 4.64
CA ILE A 254 -4.20 -5.10 4.11
C ILE A 254 -5.07 -5.82 3.08
N PRO A 255 -6.41 -5.83 3.22
CA PRO A 255 -7.28 -6.31 2.16
C PRO A 255 -7.34 -5.28 1.02
N TYR A 256 -7.73 -5.73 -0.18
CA TYR A 256 -7.99 -4.84 -1.30
C TYR A 256 -9.49 -4.72 -1.58
N TRP A 257 -9.92 -3.56 -2.09
CA TRP A 257 -11.25 -3.37 -2.64
C TRP A 257 -11.18 -3.43 -4.17
N ASP A 258 -11.73 -4.51 -4.74
CA ASP A 258 -11.90 -4.62 -6.18
C ASP A 258 -13.08 -3.77 -6.63
N TRP A 259 -12.79 -2.57 -7.09
CA TRP A 259 -13.78 -1.58 -7.51
C TRP A 259 -14.16 -1.68 -9.01
N ARG A 260 -13.65 -2.70 -9.72
CA ARG A 260 -14.02 -2.90 -11.13
C ARG A 260 -15.52 -3.15 -11.26
N ASP A 261 -16.15 -2.46 -12.21
CA ASP A 261 -17.58 -2.57 -12.51
C ASP A 261 -18.51 -2.24 -11.32
N ALA A 262 -18.00 -1.74 -10.22
CA ALA A 262 -18.78 -1.34 -9.06
C ALA A 262 -19.72 -0.17 -9.43
N LYS A 263 -20.96 -0.23 -8.96
CA LYS A 263 -21.98 0.80 -9.23
C LYS A 263 -22.00 1.89 -8.17
N GLY A 264 -21.34 1.65 -7.04
CA GLY A 264 -21.27 2.52 -5.88
C GLY A 264 -20.14 2.12 -4.97
N CYS A 265 -20.14 2.66 -3.77
CA CYS A 265 -19.17 2.30 -2.75
C CYS A 265 -19.64 1.08 -1.93
N ASP A 266 -19.28 -0.11 -2.37
CA ASP A 266 -19.70 -1.37 -1.73
C ASP A 266 -19.11 -1.55 -0.30
N VAL A 267 -18.07 -0.79 0.02
CA VAL A 267 -17.39 -0.81 1.33
C VAL A 267 -17.90 0.29 2.28
N CYS A 268 -18.77 1.19 1.80
CA CYS A 268 -19.30 2.31 2.58
C CYS A 268 -20.52 1.87 3.41
N THR A 269 -20.30 1.02 4.40
CA THR A 269 -21.31 0.57 5.37
C THR A 269 -20.82 0.86 6.78
N ASP A 270 -21.72 1.08 7.73
CA ASP A 270 -21.36 1.46 9.10
C ASP A 270 -20.55 0.41 9.85
N ASP A 271 -20.69 -0.85 9.49
CA ASP A 271 -19.91 -1.96 10.03
C ASP A 271 -18.57 -2.18 9.31
N LEU A 272 -18.26 -1.37 8.29
CA LEU A 272 -17.00 -1.47 7.54
C LEU A 272 -16.33 -0.08 7.43
N MET A 273 -16.46 0.65 6.32
CA MET A 273 -15.76 1.93 6.14
C MET A 273 -16.61 3.16 6.44
N GLY A 274 -17.84 2.98 6.89
CA GLY A 274 -18.80 4.04 7.23
C GLY A 274 -19.71 4.43 6.07
N ASP A 275 -21.01 4.46 6.33
CA ASP A 275 -22.03 4.99 5.43
C ASP A 275 -22.10 6.51 5.56
N ARG A 276 -22.88 7.15 4.70
CA ARG A 276 -23.15 8.59 4.77
C ARG A 276 -24.09 8.94 5.93
N SER A 277 -23.89 10.10 6.54
CA SER A 277 -24.82 10.62 7.53
C SER A 277 -26.15 11.00 6.90
N PRO A 278 -27.29 10.63 7.51
CA PRO A 278 -28.61 11.07 7.06
C PRO A 278 -28.83 12.58 7.17
N GLN A 279 -28.13 13.26 8.07
CA GLN A 279 -28.27 14.70 8.34
C GLN A 279 -27.38 15.54 7.42
N ASP A 280 -26.16 15.10 7.17
CA ASP A 280 -25.22 15.74 6.25
C ASP A 280 -24.54 14.65 5.39
N PRO A 281 -24.95 14.49 4.13
CA PRO A 281 -24.38 13.44 3.26
C PRO A 281 -22.89 13.56 2.98
N SER A 282 -22.26 14.66 3.34
CA SER A 282 -20.81 14.85 3.24
C SER A 282 -20.03 14.30 4.44
N LEU A 283 -20.73 13.93 5.50
CA LEU A 283 -20.18 13.34 6.71
C LEU A 283 -20.48 11.85 6.79
N LEU A 284 -19.71 11.15 7.61
CA LEU A 284 -19.97 9.74 7.91
C LEU A 284 -21.12 9.61 8.93
N SER A 285 -21.86 8.52 8.80
CA SER A 285 -22.92 8.14 9.73
C SER A 285 -22.39 8.05 11.17
N PRO A 286 -23.13 8.57 12.16
CA PRO A 286 -22.78 8.40 13.57
C PRO A 286 -22.68 6.92 14.03
N GLY A 287 -23.20 5.98 13.25
CA GLY A 287 -23.07 4.55 13.48
C GLY A 287 -21.68 4.01 13.17
N SER A 288 -20.91 4.70 12.36
CA SER A 288 -19.54 4.33 12.02
C SER A 288 -18.53 4.85 13.03
N ILE A 289 -17.55 4.02 13.39
CA ILE A 289 -16.43 4.43 14.25
C ILE A 289 -15.61 5.56 13.62
N PHE A 290 -15.52 5.60 12.29
CA PHE A 290 -14.77 6.62 11.55
C PHE A 290 -15.44 8.00 11.55
N SER A 291 -16.70 8.12 12.00
CA SER A 291 -17.39 9.41 12.13
C SER A 291 -16.75 10.34 13.16
N SER A 292 -16.02 9.76 14.12
CA SER A 292 -15.27 10.50 15.14
C SER A 292 -13.87 10.92 14.70
N TRP A 293 -13.39 10.42 13.55
CA TRP A 293 -12.04 10.71 13.08
C TRP A 293 -11.90 12.16 12.65
N ARG A 294 -10.76 12.73 13.02
CA ARG A 294 -10.33 14.06 12.60
C ARG A 294 -9.25 13.93 11.55
N VAL A 295 -9.32 14.79 10.55
CA VAL A 295 -8.32 14.84 9.48
C VAL A 295 -7.21 15.82 9.85
N LEU A 296 -6.03 15.60 9.29
CA LEU A 296 -4.91 16.52 9.35
C LEU A 296 -4.24 16.61 7.97
N CYS A 297 -3.45 17.65 7.75
CA CYS A 297 -2.69 17.85 6.51
C CYS A 297 -3.54 17.76 5.22
N SER A 298 -4.80 18.17 5.27
CA SER A 298 -5.71 18.07 4.12
C SER A 298 -5.88 19.39 3.38
N ARG A 299 -5.40 20.49 3.96
CA ARG A 299 -5.46 21.82 3.35
C ARG A 299 -4.25 22.05 2.46
N ALA A 300 -4.45 22.79 1.38
CA ALA A 300 -3.34 23.37 0.65
C ALA A 300 -2.56 24.33 1.56
N GLU A 301 -1.24 24.28 1.48
CA GLU A 301 -0.39 25.18 2.24
C GLU A 301 -0.57 26.61 1.77
N ASP A 302 -0.56 27.54 2.72
CA ASP A 302 -0.53 28.97 2.46
C ASP A 302 0.91 29.49 2.51
N TYR A 303 1.59 29.39 1.39
CA TYR A 303 2.96 29.90 1.22
C TYR A 303 3.06 31.44 1.18
N SER A 304 1.92 32.15 1.23
CA SER A 304 1.94 33.62 1.21
C SER A 304 2.34 34.19 2.57
N ASN A 305 2.04 33.49 3.66
CA ASN A 305 2.28 33.97 5.02
C ASN A 305 3.45 33.27 5.74
N ARG A 306 3.66 31.99 5.48
CA ARG A 306 4.80 31.22 6.02
C ARG A 306 4.95 30.01 5.13
N GLY A 307 6.15 29.68 4.75
CA GLY A 307 6.48 28.40 4.20
C GLY A 307 5.91 27.36 5.10
N VAL A 308 5.45 26.13 4.69
CA VAL A 308 5.12 25.50 5.56
C VAL A 308 4.65 24.15 5.50
N LEU A 309 5.13 23.34 6.35
CA LEU A 309 4.62 22.00 6.57
C LEU A 309 3.31 22.06 7.37
N CYS A 310 2.49 21.03 7.21
CA CYS A 310 1.36 20.79 8.08
C CYS A 310 1.82 20.74 9.55
N ASP A 311 1.15 21.48 10.40
CA ASP A 311 1.46 21.57 11.83
C ASP A 311 0.95 20.38 12.66
N ALA A 312 0.42 19.33 11.97
CA ALA A 312 -0.21 18.17 12.58
C ALA A 312 -1.48 18.46 13.41
N GLY A 313 -2.04 19.66 13.29
CA GLY A 313 -3.29 20.04 13.94
C GLY A 313 -4.52 19.43 13.27
N GLU A 314 -5.57 19.21 14.05
CA GLU A 314 -6.86 18.70 13.54
C GLU A 314 -7.58 19.78 12.70
N GLU A 315 -7.98 19.40 11.47
CA GLU A 315 -8.60 20.31 10.50
C GLU A 315 -10.11 20.11 10.32
N GLY A 316 -10.71 19.16 11.02
CA GLY A 316 -12.13 18.87 10.96
C GLY A 316 -12.46 17.37 10.85
N PRO A 317 -13.73 17.03 10.62
CA PRO A 317 -14.14 15.63 10.49
C PRO A 317 -13.74 15.05 9.14
N LEU A 318 -13.56 13.73 9.09
CA LEU A 318 -13.47 12.98 7.85
C LEU A 318 -14.73 13.19 7.01
N ARG A 319 -14.55 13.52 5.73
CA ARG A 319 -15.65 13.78 4.78
C ARG A 319 -15.60 12.80 3.62
N ARG A 320 -16.77 12.31 3.21
CA ARG A 320 -16.95 11.42 2.07
C ARG A 320 -18.36 11.56 1.52
N ASN A 321 -18.47 11.65 0.20
CA ASN A 321 -19.78 11.68 -0.44
C ASN A 321 -19.73 10.96 -1.81
N PRO A 322 -19.56 9.61 -1.81
CA PRO A 322 -19.37 8.84 -3.03
C PRO A 322 -20.55 9.00 -4.00
N GLY A 323 -20.23 9.19 -5.27
CA GLY A 323 -21.21 9.40 -6.34
C GLY A 323 -21.76 10.82 -6.45
N ASN A 324 -21.48 11.73 -5.50
CA ASN A 324 -21.81 13.16 -5.59
C ASN A 324 -20.58 13.98 -6.03
N HIS A 325 -20.00 13.61 -7.12
CA HIS A 325 -18.82 14.21 -7.72
C HIS A 325 -19.13 14.86 -9.06
N ASN A 326 -18.15 15.53 -9.65
CA ASN A 326 -18.27 16.10 -10.98
C ASN A 326 -18.33 14.99 -12.04
N ARG A 327 -19.55 14.68 -12.52
CA ARG A 327 -19.78 13.64 -13.53
C ARG A 327 -19.21 13.95 -14.91
N ASN A 328 -18.91 15.22 -15.20
CA ASN A 328 -18.21 15.59 -16.43
C ASN A 328 -16.73 15.17 -16.37
N LEU A 329 -16.16 15.01 -15.17
CA LEU A 329 -14.79 14.58 -14.95
C LEU A 329 -14.69 13.07 -14.83
N VAL A 330 -15.63 12.45 -14.11
CA VAL A 330 -15.72 10.99 -13.92
C VAL A 330 -17.17 10.57 -14.03
N GLU A 331 -17.50 9.79 -15.05
CA GLU A 331 -18.88 9.31 -15.24
C GLU A 331 -19.23 8.17 -14.29
N ARG A 332 -18.29 7.24 -14.10
CA ARG A 332 -18.46 5.99 -13.35
C ARG A 332 -17.10 5.46 -12.83
N LEU A 333 -17.14 4.46 -11.98
CA LEU A 333 -15.95 3.69 -11.60
C LEU A 333 -15.43 2.87 -12.80
N PRO A 334 -14.12 2.55 -12.81
CA PRO A 334 -13.49 1.84 -13.92
C PRO A 334 -14.06 0.43 -14.11
N THR A 335 -14.05 -0.03 -15.34
CA THR A 335 -14.54 -1.35 -15.75
C THR A 335 -13.42 -2.38 -15.86
N SER A 336 -13.84 -3.65 -15.85
CA SER A 336 -12.92 -4.78 -16.15
C SER A 336 -12.27 -4.67 -17.53
N ALA A 337 -12.97 -4.07 -18.53
CA ALA A 337 -12.41 -3.86 -19.87
C ALA A 337 -11.29 -2.80 -19.86
N GLU A 338 -11.46 -1.72 -19.10
CA GLU A 338 -10.45 -0.67 -18.95
C GLU A 338 -9.21 -1.19 -18.21
N VAL A 339 -9.39 -2.00 -17.17
CA VAL A 339 -8.28 -2.68 -16.49
C VAL A 339 -7.56 -3.64 -17.45
N ALA A 340 -8.29 -4.40 -18.26
CA ALA A 340 -7.71 -5.33 -19.23
C ALA A 340 -6.89 -4.59 -20.30
N PHE A 341 -7.38 -3.44 -20.80
CA PHE A 341 -6.63 -2.58 -21.71
C PHE A 341 -5.35 -2.06 -21.05
N THR A 342 -5.46 -1.51 -19.84
CA THR A 342 -4.30 -1.01 -19.07
C THR A 342 -3.23 -2.09 -18.91
N LEU A 343 -3.62 -3.32 -18.56
CA LEU A 343 -2.73 -4.46 -18.45
C LEU A 343 -2.12 -4.92 -19.78
N SER A 344 -2.67 -4.51 -20.92
CA SER A 344 -2.13 -4.86 -22.25
C SER A 344 -0.98 -3.96 -22.68
N LEU A 345 -0.81 -2.79 -22.05
CA LEU A 345 0.27 -1.85 -22.34
C LEU A 345 1.61 -2.46 -21.94
N THR A 346 2.56 -2.49 -22.87
CA THR A 346 3.84 -3.19 -22.69
C THR A 346 4.91 -2.34 -21.98
N ASN A 347 4.86 -1.03 -22.16
CA ASN A 347 5.84 -0.12 -21.58
C ASN A 347 5.39 0.34 -20.20
N TYR A 348 6.29 0.26 -19.21
CA TYR A 348 6.01 0.77 -17.87
C TYR A 348 5.69 2.26 -17.90
N ASP A 349 6.56 3.05 -18.52
CA ASP A 349 6.35 4.47 -18.77
C ASP A 349 6.94 4.89 -20.12
N THR A 350 6.57 6.07 -20.62
CA THR A 350 6.96 6.53 -21.94
C THR A 350 7.08 8.06 -22.01
N GLY A 351 7.84 8.55 -22.99
CA GLY A 351 7.96 9.97 -23.31
C GLY A 351 8.54 10.79 -22.15
N ALA A 352 7.85 11.87 -21.78
CA ALA A 352 8.24 12.75 -20.67
C ALA A 352 8.02 12.13 -19.28
N MET A 353 7.44 10.93 -19.22
CA MET A 353 7.16 10.22 -17.96
C MET A 353 6.32 11.06 -16.98
N ASP A 354 5.40 11.84 -17.52
CA ASP A 354 4.47 12.69 -16.79
C ASP A 354 3.00 12.31 -17.09
N ARG A 355 2.07 13.21 -16.77
CA ARG A 355 0.62 13.03 -17.03
C ARG A 355 0.26 13.03 -18.53
N GLY A 356 1.15 13.46 -19.41
CA GLY A 356 0.97 13.44 -20.85
C GLY A 356 1.54 12.19 -21.54
N ALA A 357 2.16 11.26 -20.80
CA ALA A 357 2.77 10.06 -21.35
C ALA A 357 1.73 9.16 -22.05
N ASN A 358 1.93 8.91 -23.36
CA ASN A 358 1.06 8.07 -24.17
C ASN A 358 1.48 6.60 -24.09
N MET A 359 0.53 5.66 -24.15
CA MET A 359 0.79 4.22 -24.15
C MET A 359 1.67 3.77 -22.97
N SER A 360 1.56 4.47 -21.85
CA SER A 360 2.24 4.20 -20.59
C SER A 360 1.32 3.43 -19.66
N PHE A 361 1.78 2.26 -19.17
CA PHE A 361 1.06 1.49 -18.17
C PHE A 361 0.86 2.30 -16.88
N ARG A 362 1.95 2.91 -16.35
CA ARG A 362 1.91 3.73 -15.15
C ARG A 362 0.91 4.88 -15.31
N ASN A 363 1.01 5.68 -16.39
CA ASN A 363 0.16 6.85 -16.60
C ASN A 363 -1.32 6.49 -16.76
N THR A 364 -1.60 5.36 -17.45
CA THR A 364 -2.98 4.87 -17.63
C THR A 364 -3.55 4.35 -16.31
N LEU A 365 -2.77 3.57 -15.53
CA LEU A 365 -3.23 3.06 -14.22
C LEU A 365 -3.40 4.19 -13.21
N GLU A 366 -2.52 5.18 -13.20
CA GLU A 366 -2.64 6.35 -12.32
C GLU A 366 -3.88 7.19 -12.66
N GLY A 367 -4.29 7.20 -13.94
CA GLY A 367 -5.58 7.73 -14.36
C GLY A 367 -5.51 8.95 -15.28
N PHE A 368 -4.33 9.28 -15.84
CA PHE A 368 -4.14 10.36 -16.81
C PHE A 368 -4.01 9.84 -18.25
N GLY A 369 -3.75 8.56 -18.44
CA GLY A 369 -3.89 7.90 -19.74
C GLY A 369 -5.32 7.40 -19.94
N ASP A 370 -5.90 7.67 -21.10
CA ASP A 370 -7.22 7.17 -21.47
C ASP A 370 -7.19 5.63 -21.54
N PRO A 371 -7.99 4.91 -20.76
CA PRO A 371 -7.95 3.45 -20.69
C PRO A 371 -8.65 2.75 -21.88
N GLN A 372 -8.93 3.47 -22.96
CA GLN A 372 -9.41 2.93 -24.23
C GLN A 372 -8.46 3.19 -25.39
N THR A 373 -7.72 4.30 -25.34
CA THR A 373 -6.81 4.72 -26.43
C THR A 373 -5.34 4.74 -26.03
N GLY A 374 -5.04 4.78 -24.73
CA GLY A 374 -3.70 4.94 -24.21
C GLY A 374 -3.13 6.36 -24.32
N LEU A 375 -3.94 7.34 -24.79
CA LEU A 375 -3.47 8.73 -24.95
C LEU A 375 -3.43 9.44 -23.58
N GLY A 376 -2.28 10.06 -23.29
CA GLY A 376 -2.06 10.84 -22.08
C GLY A 376 -2.76 12.21 -22.14
N ASN A 377 -3.43 12.58 -21.05
CA ASN A 377 -4.09 13.87 -20.89
C ASN A 377 -4.11 14.27 -19.41
N SER A 378 -3.42 15.34 -19.06
CA SER A 378 -3.33 15.83 -17.68
C SER A 378 -4.67 16.16 -17.03
N SER A 379 -5.72 16.39 -17.82
CA SER A 379 -7.08 16.64 -17.35
C SER A 379 -7.94 15.38 -17.23
N HIS A 380 -7.49 14.25 -17.78
CA HIS A 380 -8.22 12.98 -17.67
C HIS A 380 -8.19 12.45 -16.23
N ARG A 381 -9.26 11.78 -15.84
CA ARG A 381 -9.41 11.10 -14.55
C ARG A 381 -10.04 9.72 -14.77
N GLY A 382 -9.18 8.76 -15.09
CA GLY A 382 -9.52 7.34 -15.21
C GLY A 382 -9.02 6.52 -14.03
N MET A 383 -9.13 5.23 -14.10
CA MET A 383 -8.54 4.23 -13.22
C MET A 383 -8.43 4.67 -11.74
N HIS A 384 -7.20 4.74 -11.19
CA HIS A 384 -6.95 5.17 -9.81
C HIS A 384 -7.54 6.56 -9.52
N ALA A 385 -7.27 7.57 -10.36
CA ALA A 385 -7.77 8.93 -10.13
C ALA A 385 -9.30 9.02 -10.18
N ALA A 386 -9.97 8.15 -10.97
CA ALA A 386 -11.42 8.11 -11.03
C ALA A 386 -12.04 7.73 -9.68
N LEU A 387 -11.45 6.81 -8.93
CA LEU A 387 -11.95 6.43 -7.61
C LEU A 387 -11.81 7.57 -6.61
N HIS A 388 -10.68 8.26 -6.58
CA HIS A 388 -10.49 9.43 -5.73
C HIS A 388 -11.56 10.50 -5.97
N VAL A 389 -11.82 10.84 -7.23
CA VAL A 389 -12.86 11.79 -7.61
C VAL A 389 -14.24 11.28 -7.24
N PHE A 390 -14.56 10.01 -7.52
CA PHE A 390 -15.84 9.38 -7.22
C PHE A 390 -16.17 9.39 -5.72
N MET A 391 -15.19 9.11 -4.87
CA MET A 391 -15.35 9.10 -3.41
C MET A 391 -15.62 10.50 -2.85
N ASN A 392 -15.08 11.53 -3.49
CA ASN A 392 -15.22 12.91 -3.07
C ASN A 392 -14.72 13.19 -1.63
N GLY A 393 -14.97 14.37 -1.08
CA GLY A 393 -14.55 14.70 0.29
C GLY A 393 -13.02 14.59 0.50
N SER A 394 -12.60 13.98 1.58
CA SER A 394 -11.17 13.84 1.93
C SER A 394 -10.36 13.08 0.88
N MET A 395 -10.97 12.09 0.19
CA MET A 395 -10.33 11.32 -0.88
C MET A 395 -10.02 12.14 -2.14
N SER A 396 -10.66 13.28 -2.37
CA SER A 396 -10.51 14.06 -3.61
C SER A 396 -9.29 14.99 -3.64
N SER A 397 -8.61 15.17 -2.52
CA SER A 397 -7.35 15.94 -2.40
C SER A 397 -6.17 14.97 -2.45
N VAL A 398 -5.16 15.25 -3.27
CA VAL A 398 -3.94 14.42 -3.30
C VAL A 398 -3.31 14.37 -1.91
N GLN A 399 -3.07 15.53 -1.29
CA GLN A 399 -2.43 15.61 0.03
C GLN A 399 -3.26 14.95 1.13
N GLY A 400 -4.57 15.19 1.13
CA GLY A 400 -5.48 14.77 2.22
C GLY A 400 -6.05 13.37 2.09
N SER A 401 -5.90 12.69 0.95
CA SER A 401 -6.63 11.45 0.64
C SER A 401 -6.35 10.31 1.62
N ALA A 402 -5.15 10.22 2.16
CA ALA A 402 -4.75 9.17 3.11
C ALA A 402 -5.42 9.28 4.49
N ASN A 403 -6.11 10.41 4.79
CA ASN A 403 -6.97 10.50 5.98
C ASN A 403 -8.13 9.51 5.94
N ASP A 404 -8.61 9.16 4.75
CA ASP A 404 -9.72 8.23 4.57
C ASP A 404 -9.22 6.78 4.55
N PRO A 405 -9.70 5.89 5.43
CA PRO A 405 -9.23 4.50 5.47
C PRO A 405 -9.51 3.69 4.21
N ILE A 406 -10.40 4.16 3.31
CA ILE A 406 -10.57 3.53 1.99
C ILE A 406 -9.30 3.65 1.15
N PHE A 407 -8.46 4.64 1.39
CA PHE A 407 -7.19 4.85 0.68
C PHE A 407 -6.35 3.56 0.61
N ILE A 408 -6.12 2.89 1.73
CA ILE A 408 -5.30 1.68 1.76
C ILE A 408 -5.92 0.51 0.98
N LEU A 409 -7.26 0.40 1.01
CA LEU A 409 -7.98 -0.65 0.27
C LEU A 409 -7.91 -0.42 -1.24
N HIS A 410 -8.01 0.84 -1.63
CA HIS A 410 -7.91 1.30 -3.01
C HIS A 410 -6.51 1.07 -3.56
N HIS A 411 -5.49 1.56 -2.88
CA HIS A 411 -4.09 1.40 -3.30
C HIS A 411 -3.63 -0.06 -3.27
N ALA A 412 -4.16 -0.89 -2.36
CA ALA A 412 -3.93 -2.33 -2.41
C ALA A 412 -4.48 -2.97 -3.69
N PHE A 413 -5.60 -2.47 -4.23
CA PHE A 413 -6.09 -2.95 -5.52
C PHE A 413 -5.28 -2.41 -6.69
N VAL A 414 -4.86 -1.14 -6.66
CA VAL A 414 -3.93 -0.57 -7.64
C VAL A 414 -2.63 -1.38 -7.67
N ASP A 415 -2.06 -1.71 -6.51
CA ASP A 415 -0.86 -2.56 -6.41
C ASP A 415 -1.10 -3.98 -6.94
N SER A 416 -2.33 -4.52 -6.82
CA SER A 416 -2.66 -5.82 -7.42
C SER A 416 -2.67 -5.78 -8.95
N ILE A 417 -3.08 -4.67 -9.55
CA ILE A 417 -3.02 -4.48 -11.02
C ILE A 417 -1.55 -4.32 -11.45
N TYR A 418 -0.74 -3.60 -10.67
CA TYR A 418 0.70 -3.50 -10.90
C TYR A 418 1.38 -4.86 -10.84
N GLU A 419 1.05 -5.70 -9.84
CA GLU A 419 1.56 -7.07 -9.75
C GLU A 419 1.16 -7.94 -10.95
N GLN A 420 -0.10 -7.81 -11.43
CA GLN A 420 -0.54 -8.51 -12.64
C GLN A 420 0.27 -8.09 -13.86
N TRP A 421 0.57 -6.80 -13.98
CA TRP A 421 1.38 -6.29 -15.08
C TRP A 421 2.81 -6.81 -15.01
N LEU A 422 3.46 -6.79 -13.84
CA LEU A 422 4.81 -7.33 -13.64
C LEU A 422 4.88 -8.82 -14.00
N ARG A 423 3.90 -9.61 -13.59
CA ARG A 423 3.83 -11.06 -13.94
C ARG A 423 3.59 -11.29 -15.42
N ARG A 424 2.84 -10.44 -16.07
CA ARG A 424 2.49 -10.57 -17.48
C ARG A 424 3.64 -10.22 -18.40
N HIS A 425 4.33 -9.13 -18.10
CA HIS A 425 5.36 -8.58 -18.97
C HIS A 425 6.77 -8.96 -18.54
N THR A 426 6.95 -9.41 -17.30
CA THR A 426 8.24 -9.84 -16.72
C THR A 426 9.40 -8.89 -17.04
N PRO A 427 9.24 -7.57 -16.76
CA PRO A 427 10.26 -6.58 -17.11
C PRO A 427 11.54 -6.82 -16.30
N SER A 428 12.68 -6.51 -16.91
CA SER A 428 13.94 -6.44 -16.18
C SER A 428 13.95 -5.24 -15.23
N PRO A 429 14.58 -5.30 -14.05
CA PRO A 429 14.78 -4.14 -13.20
C PRO A 429 15.46 -2.95 -13.89
N SER A 430 16.24 -3.20 -14.94
CA SER A 430 16.87 -2.16 -15.77
C SER A 430 15.90 -1.43 -16.71
N GLU A 431 14.67 -1.90 -16.87
CA GLU A 431 13.62 -1.22 -17.63
C GLU A 431 12.89 -0.16 -16.81
N TYR A 432 13.15 -0.10 -15.51
CA TYR A 432 12.65 1.01 -14.71
C TYR A 432 13.36 2.32 -15.13
N PRO A 433 12.62 3.44 -15.31
CA PRO A 433 13.18 4.72 -15.73
C PRO A 433 14.37 5.18 -14.91
N ASP A 434 15.35 5.77 -15.57
CA ASP A 434 16.61 6.23 -14.98
C ASP A 434 16.80 7.75 -15.17
N SER A 435 17.92 8.18 -15.69
CA SER A 435 18.36 9.58 -15.75
C SER A 435 17.38 10.57 -16.38
N ASP A 436 16.48 10.10 -17.26
CA ASP A 436 15.49 10.93 -17.93
C ASP A 436 14.19 11.12 -17.12
N ALA A 437 14.03 10.41 -16.01
CA ALA A 437 12.84 10.53 -15.17
C ALA A 437 12.83 11.88 -14.41
N PRO A 438 11.65 12.42 -14.10
CA PRO A 438 11.53 13.59 -13.25
C PRO A 438 12.19 13.41 -11.89
N ILE A 439 12.50 14.51 -11.22
CA ILE A 439 13.12 14.52 -9.89
C ILE A 439 12.38 13.57 -8.93
N GLY A 440 13.13 12.78 -8.18
CA GLY A 440 12.57 11.79 -7.24
C GLY A 440 12.08 10.49 -7.85
N HIS A 441 11.99 10.39 -9.18
CA HIS A 441 11.34 9.27 -9.87
C HIS A 441 12.29 8.32 -10.61
N ASN A 442 13.57 8.62 -10.71
CA ASN A 442 14.53 7.67 -11.30
C ASN A 442 14.78 6.47 -10.38
N GLY A 443 15.31 5.39 -10.97
CA GLY A 443 15.47 4.11 -10.29
C GLY A 443 16.33 4.15 -9.03
N ASP A 444 17.35 4.98 -9.01
CA ASP A 444 18.33 5.07 -7.92
C ASP A 444 17.99 6.14 -6.88
N TYR A 445 16.93 6.91 -7.09
CA TYR A 445 16.48 7.90 -6.13
C TYR A 445 15.92 7.23 -4.86
N HIS A 446 16.26 7.80 -3.71
CA HIS A 446 15.66 7.37 -2.45
C HIS A 446 14.23 7.90 -2.32
N MET A 447 13.30 7.00 -2.07
CA MET A 447 11.90 7.34 -1.89
C MET A 447 11.70 8.28 -0.70
N VAL A 448 11.14 9.44 -0.97
CA VAL A 448 10.75 10.40 0.07
C VAL A 448 9.46 9.92 0.73
N PRO A 449 9.29 10.06 2.02
CA PRO A 449 10.25 10.41 3.08
C PRO A 449 10.71 9.18 3.89
N PHE A 450 10.88 8.04 3.26
CA PHE A 450 11.16 6.79 3.99
C PHE A 450 12.52 6.77 4.69
N LEU A 451 12.52 6.37 5.95
CA LEU A 451 13.65 5.95 6.77
C LEU A 451 13.26 4.65 7.49
N PRO A 452 13.75 3.46 7.09
CA PRO A 452 14.96 3.21 6.28
C PRO A 452 14.82 3.63 4.82
N LEU A 453 15.97 3.87 4.19
CA LEU A 453 16.03 4.30 2.80
C LEU A 453 15.64 3.16 1.85
N HIS A 454 14.79 3.48 0.89
CA HIS A 454 14.38 2.59 -0.20
C HIS A 454 14.59 3.30 -1.53
N ARG A 455 15.03 2.57 -2.56
CA ARG A 455 15.15 3.09 -3.92
C ARG A 455 13.97 2.66 -4.77
N ASN A 456 13.55 3.48 -5.72
CA ASN A 456 12.41 3.18 -6.60
C ASN A 456 12.57 1.84 -7.33
N ARG A 457 13.75 1.56 -7.88
CA ARG A 457 14.06 0.34 -8.63
C ARG A 457 13.94 -0.95 -7.79
N GLU A 458 14.20 -0.87 -6.50
CA GLU A 458 14.15 -2.03 -5.59
C GLU A 458 12.75 -2.64 -5.46
N PHE A 459 11.71 -1.88 -5.82
CA PHE A 459 10.32 -2.32 -5.75
C PHE A 459 9.65 -2.50 -7.12
N PHE A 460 10.45 -2.50 -8.18
CA PHE A 460 10.06 -2.92 -9.53
C PHE A 460 10.26 -4.43 -9.69
N ILE A 461 9.74 -5.20 -8.75
CA ILE A 461 9.87 -6.65 -8.62
C ILE A 461 8.52 -7.27 -8.23
N SER A 462 8.40 -8.59 -8.32
CA SER A 462 7.19 -9.29 -7.94
C SER A 462 6.87 -9.15 -6.44
N SER A 463 5.58 -9.07 -6.11
CA SER A 463 5.11 -9.08 -4.73
C SER A 463 5.56 -10.35 -3.97
N LYS A 464 5.77 -11.48 -4.65
CA LYS A 464 6.32 -12.70 -4.07
C LYS A 464 7.70 -12.48 -3.47
N ASP A 465 8.55 -11.72 -4.14
CA ASP A 465 9.89 -11.39 -3.63
C ASP A 465 9.81 -10.55 -2.35
N LEU A 466 8.72 -9.79 -2.17
CA LEU A 466 8.40 -9.00 -1.00
C LEU A 466 7.55 -9.76 0.06
N GLY A 467 7.24 -11.05 -0.17
CA GLY A 467 6.56 -11.94 0.78
C GLY A 467 5.05 -11.78 0.84
N TYR A 468 4.40 -11.34 -0.24
CA TYR A 468 2.94 -11.31 -0.29
C TYR A 468 2.39 -11.62 -1.69
N GLU A 469 1.13 -12.01 -1.73
CA GLU A 469 0.36 -12.27 -2.94
C GLU A 469 -1.07 -11.71 -2.84
N TYR A 470 -1.77 -11.73 -3.95
CA TYR A 470 -3.19 -11.38 -4.03
C TYR A 470 -4.04 -12.62 -4.29
N SER A 471 -5.13 -12.81 -3.53
CA SER A 471 -5.96 -14.02 -3.61
C SER A 471 -6.50 -14.31 -5.02
N HIS A 472 -6.93 -13.28 -5.76
CA HIS A 472 -7.46 -13.45 -7.13
C HIS A 472 -6.38 -13.85 -8.15
N LEU A 473 -5.10 -13.65 -7.86
CA LEU A 473 -4.00 -14.09 -8.71
C LEU A 473 -3.64 -15.57 -8.44
N LEU A 474 -3.89 -16.07 -7.24
CA LEU A 474 -3.75 -17.49 -6.89
C LEU A 474 -4.79 -18.32 -7.62
N ASP A 475 -6.05 -17.87 -7.64
CA ASP A 475 -7.15 -18.58 -8.33
C ASP A 475 -6.91 -18.69 -9.84
N ALA A 476 -6.34 -17.66 -10.46
CA ALA A 476 -5.96 -17.68 -11.87
C ALA A 476 -4.90 -18.75 -12.18
N THR A 477 -3.91 -18.93 -11.32
CA THR A 477 -2.87 -19.94 -11.45
C THR A 477 -3.43 -21.36 -11.26
N VAL A 478 -4.33 -21.54 -10.31
CA VAL A 478 -5.01 -22.83 -10.08
C VAL A 478 -5.91 -23.20 -11.26
N SER A 479 -6.64 -22.24 -11.83
CA SER A 479 -7.47 -22.45 -13.02
C SER A 479 -6.64 -22.86 -14.24
N ILE A 480 -5.48 -22.25 -14.46
CA ILE A 480 -4.56 -22.61 -15.55
C ILE A 480 -3.99 -24.00 -15.32
N ALA A 481 -3.54 -24.32 -14.11
CA ALA A 481 -3.03 -25.65 -13.76
C ALA A 481 -4.11 -26.73 -13.90
N ALA A 482 -5.34 -26.46 -13.49
CA ALA A 482 -6.48 -27.34 -13.67
C ALA A 482 -6.82 -27.53 -15.16
N ALA A 483 -6.82 -26.47 -15.96
CA ALA A 483 -7.06 -26.53 -17.39
C ALA A 483 -5.97 -27.34 -18.13
N VAL A 484 -4.70 -27.20 -17.74
CA VAL A 484 -3.57 -27.98 -18.28
C VAL A 484 -3.70 -29.46 -17.89
N LEU A 485 -4.10 -29.75 -16.65
CA LEU A 485 -4.33 -31.12 -16.19
C LEU A 485 -5.53 -31.78 -16.91
N ILE A 486 -6.61 -31.04 -17.14
CA ILE A 486 -7.77 -31.50 -17.90
C ILE A 486 -7.39 -31.75 -19.37
N SER A 487 -6.63 -30.84 -19.96
CA SER A 487 -6.10 -30.99 -21.33
C SER A 487 -5.19 -32.23 -21.47
N LYS A 488 -4.25 -32.42 -20.53
CA LYS A 488 -3.40 -33.62 -20.47
C LYS A 488 -4.22 -34.91 -20.28
N ARG A 489 -5.24 -34.91 -19.42
CA ARG A 489 -6.15 -36.08 -19.26
C ARG A 489 -6.94 -36.39 -20.53
N ARG A 490 -7.46 -35.36 -21.22
CA ARG A 490 -8.15 -35.55 -22.52
C ARG A 490 -7.20 -36.08 -23.61
N TYR A 491 -5.95 -35.64 -23.62
CA TYR A 491 -4.94 -36.12 -24.57
C TYR A 491 -4.62 -37.60 -24.31
N VAL A 492 -4.38 -37.97 -23.05
CA VAL A 492 -4.09 -39.37 -22.66
C VAL A 492 -5.30 -40.30 -22.93
N SER A 493 -6.54 -39.82 -22.71
CA SER A 493 -7.73 -40.64 -23.04
C SER A 493 -7.92 -40.84 -24.55
N LYS A 494 -7.59 -39.83 -25.36
CA LYS A 494 -7.65 -39.93 -26.81
C LYS A 494 -6.63 -40.93 -27.38
N TRP A 495 -5.44 -41.03 -26.78
CA TRP A 495 -4.42 -42.02 -27.14
C TRP A 495 -4.80 -43.44 -26.68
N LYS A 496 -5.42 -43.63 -25.51
CA LYS A 496 -5.91 -44.94 -25.07
C LYS A 496 -6.99 -45.49 -25.99
N ASN A 497 -7.86 -44.64 -26.54
CA ASN A 497 -8.90 -45.08 -27.49
C ASN A 497 -8.37 -45.34 -28.89
N LEU A 498 -7.18 -44.87 -29.26
CA LEU A 498 -6.55 -45.14 -30.56
C LEU A 498 -5.80 -46.49 -30.59
N PHE A 499 -5.46 -47.04 -29.41
CA PHE A 499 -4.71 -48.31 -29.28
C PHE A 499 -5.50 -49.41 -28.60
N ALA A 500 -6.83 -49.30 -28.46
CA ALA A 500 -7.68 -50.40 -28.02
C ALA A 500 -7.88 -51.38 -29.16
N LEU A 501 -7.18 -52.50 -29.11
CA LEU A 501 -7.44 -53.66 -29.96
C LEU A 501 -8.85 -54.21 -29.65
N PRO A 502 -9.64 -54.68 -30.65
CA PRO A 502 -10.94 -55.26 -30.40
C PRO A 502 -10.79 -56.58 -29.63
N GLU A 503 -11.43 -56.67 -28.48
CA GLU A 503 -11.55 -57.93 -27.73
C GLU A 503 -12.33 -58.94 -28.57
N ARG A 504 -11.76 -60.12 -28.73
CA ARG A 504 -12.45 -61.28 -29.32
C ARG A 504 -13.57 -61.73 -28.38
N GLN A 505 -14.79 -61.75 -28.89
CA GLN A 505 -15.92 -62.38 -28.22
C GLN A 505 -15.75 -63.90 -28.16
N PRO A 506 -16.05 -64.54 -27.01
CA PRO A 506 -16.18 -66.01 -26.99
C PRO A 506 -17.54 -66.43 -27.55
N LEU A 507 -17.49 -67.42 -28.41
CA LEU A 507 -18.64 -68.14 -28.92
C LEU A 507 -19.35 -68.89 -27.76
N ILE A 508 -20.61 -68.64 -27.57
CA ILE A 508 -21.48 -69.45 -26.70
C ILE A 508 -22.63 -69.94 -27.55
N TRP A 509 -22.81 -71.26 -27.50
CA TRP A 509 -23.82 -72.08 -28.19
C TRP A 509 -25.22 -71.81 -27.64
N SER A 510 -26.19 -71.92 -28.54
CA SER A 510 -27.64 -71.83 -28.35
C SER A 510 -28.25 -72.95 -27.52
N SER A 511 -29.30 -72.68 -26.81
CA SER A 511 -30.45 -73.58 -26.66
C SER A 511 -31.73 -72.75 -26.55
N ASP A 512 -32.66 -73.13 -27.42
CA ASP A 512 -33.99 -72.60 -27.63
C ASP A 512 -34.87 -72.69 -26.42
N THR A 513 -35.79 -71.74 -26.24
CA THR A 513 -37.25 -72.02 -26.05
C THR A 513 -38.06 -70.71 -26.16
N GLU A 514 -39.16 -70.86 -26.90
CA GLU A 514 -40.26 -69.93 -27.17
C GLU A 514 -40.97 -69.46 -25.94
N GLU A 515 -41.57 -68.26 -25.94
CA GLU A 515 -43.01 -67.98 -25.98
C GLU A 515 -43.31 -66.49 -25.82
N THR A 516 -43.89 -65.96 -26.84
CA THR A 516 -45.17 -65.25 -27.05
C THR A 516 -45.58 -64.11 -26.17
N LYS A 517 -45.90 -63.02 -26.89
CA LYS A 517 -47.12 -62.21 -26.91
C LYS A 517 -47.17 -60.86 -26.17
N HIS A 518 -47.57 -59.94 -27.02
CA HIS A 518 -48.51 -58.78 -26.92
C HIS A 518 -47.99 -57.48 -26.36
N SER A 519 -47.93 -56.51 -27.26
CA SER A 519 -48.89 -55.41 -27.60
C SER A 519 -49.06 -54.42 -26.47
N ASP A 520 -49.09 -53.17 -26.57
CA ASP A 520 -49.57 -52.19 -27.49
C ASP A 520 -49.24 -50.76 -27.00
N TYR A 521 -49.06 -49.87 -27.95
CA TYR A 521 -49.60 -48.52 -28.02
C TYR A 521 -49.15 -47.36 -27.10
N GLN A 522 -48.60 -46.41 -27.76
CA GLN A 522 -49.03 -44.98 -27.93
C GLN A 522 -48.63 -43.99 -26.83
N THR A 523 -47.91 -43.02 -27.27
CA THR A 523 -48.13 -41.61 -27.72
C THR A 523 -48.12 -40.56 -26.61
N THR A 524 -47.31 -39.56 -26.99
CA THR A 524 -47.54 -38.12 -26.85
C THR A 524 -47.65 -37.50 -25.45
N ILE A 525 -46.91 -36.57 -25.07
CA ILE A 525 -46.68 -35.19 -25.45
C ILE A 525 -45.34 -34.74 -24.93
#